data_fea3d17e81abaa34aaacfed1063e8de6
#
_entry.id   fea3d17e81abaa34aaacfed1063e8de6
#
_cell.length_a   1.000
_cell.length_b   1.000
_cell.length_c   1.000
_cell.angle_alpha   90.00
_cell.angle_beta   90.00
_cell.angle_gamma   90.00
#
_symmetry.space_group_name_H-M   'P 1'
#
loop_
_entity.id
_entity.type
_entity.pdbx_description
1 polymer ?
#
loop_
_entity_poly.entity_id
_entity_poly.type
_entity_poly.pdbx_seq_one_letter_code
_entity_poly.pdbx_strand_id
1 'polypeptide(L)'
;PPLCRPVKRMSISVHSTAIIDDGAQIGAGSRVWHFVHVCSGAKIGKGVSLGQNVFVGNKVVIGDYCKVQNNVSVYDNVTLEEGVFCGPSTVFTNVYNPRSLIERKNEYRDTLVKIGATLGANSTIVCGVTIGAHAFVGAGAVVQKDVPDFALVVGVPARQIGWMSAH
;
A
#
# COMPACT_ATOMS: atom_id res chain seq x y z
N PRO A 1 -24.28 -3.69 -38.61
CA PRO A 1 -23.69 -4.46 -37.54
C PRO A 1 -22.69 -3.58 -36.78
N PRO A 2 -22.82 -3.45 -35.45
CA PRO A 2 -21.89 -2.65 -34.68
C PRO A 2 -20.54 -3.36 -34.65
N LEU A 3 -19.52 -2.69 -35.16
CA LEU A 3 -18.14 -3.12 -35.07
C LEU A 3 -17.75 -3.19 -33.56
N CYS A 4 -17.67 -4.41 -33.04
CA CYS A 4 -17.10 -4.68 -31.72
C CYS A 4 -15.66 -4.21 -31.73
N ARG A 5 -15.39 -3.04 -31.14
CA ARG A 5 -13.99 -2.59 -30.95
C ARG A 5 -13.32 -3.62 -30.02
N PRO A 6 -12.18 -4.18 -30.40
CA PRO A 6 -11.48 -5.11 -29.53
C PRO A 6 -11.16 -4.37 -28.22
N VAL A 7 -11.60 -4.93 -27.11
CA VAL A 7 -11.18 -4.48 -25.77
C VAL A 7 -9.66 -4.66 -25.71
N LYS A 8 -8.95 -3.55 -25.75
CA LYS A 8 -7.48 -3.54 -25.66
C LYS A 8 -7.16 -4.18 -24.31
N ARG A 9 -6.69 -5.44 -24.30
CA ARG A 9 -6.15 -6.04 -23.08
C ARG A 9 -5.04 -5.11 -22.60
N MET A 10 -5.29 -4.40 -21.47
CA MET A 10 -4.28 -3.54 -20.89
C MET A 10 -3.16 -4.44 -20.36
N SER A 11 -2.01 -4.43 -21.02
CA SER A 11 -0.82 -5.17 -20.60
C SER A 11 -0.26 -4.60 -19.30
N ILE A 12 0.41 -5.43 -18.51
CA ILE A 12 1.22 -4.98 -17.39
C ILE A 12 2.48 -4.33 -17.97
N SER A 13 2.86 -3.15 -17.46
CA SER A 13 4.11 -2.48 -17.82
C SER A 13 5.11 -2.65 -16.67
N VAL A 14 6.21 -3.33 -16.93
CA VAL A 14 7.27 -3.58 -15.95
C VAL A 14 8.56 -3.00 -16.47
N HIS A 15 9.21 -2.13 -15.70
CA HIS A 15 10.52 -1.59 -16.05
C HIS A 15 11.60 -2.69 -15.98
N SER A 16 12.57 -2.66 -16.87
CA SER A 16 13.63 -3.69 -16.98
C SER A 16 14.52 -3.86 -15.74
N THR A 17 14.55 -2.85 -14.85
CA THR A 17 15.28 -2.91 -13.57
C THR A 17 14.44 -3.44 -12.40
N ALA A 18 13.15 -3.70 -12.62
CA ALA A 18 12.29 -4.27 -11.58
C ALA A 18 12.51 -5.79 -11.48
N ILE A 19 12.38 -6.30 -10.27
CA ILE A 19 12.46 -7.73 -9.97
C ILE A 19 11.08 -8.20 -9.55
N ILE A 20 10.53 -9.13 -10.31
CA ILE A 20 9.26 -9.79 -9.99
C ILE A 20 9.57 -11.26 -9.74
N ASP A 21 9.42 -11.72 -8.52
CA ASP A 21 9.69 -13.12 -8.18
C ASP A 21 8.63 -14.04 -8.80
N ASP A 22 9.02 -15.27 -9.13
CA ASP A 22 8.11 -16.28 -9.65
C ASP A 22 6.97 -16.56 -8.65
N GLY A 23 5.73 -16.53 -9.12
CA GLY A 23 4.53 -16.72 -8.29
C GLY A 23 3.85 -15.42 -7.85
N ALA A 24 4.48 -14.25 -8.00
CA ALA A 24 3.81 -12.97 -7.79
C ALA A 24 2.65 -12.78 -8.77
N GLN A 25 1.54 -12.25 -8.29
CA GLN A 25 0.35 -12.00 -9.10
C GLN A 25 0.17 -10.49 -9.30
N ILE A 26 0.13 -10.02 -10.54
CA ILE A 26 -0.05 -8.61 -10.89
C ILE A 26 -1.18 -8.49 -11.90
N GLY A 27 -2.18 -7.69 -11.57
CA GLY A 27 -3.36 -7.46 -12.40
C GLY A 27 -3.08 -6.59 -13.63
N ALA A 28 -3.93 -6.75 -14.64
CA ALA A 28 -3.83 -6.06 -15.93
C ALA A 28 -3.82 -4.52 -15.78
N GLY A 29 -3.08 -3.83 -16.63
CA GLY A 29 -2.97 -2.37 -16.63
C GLY A 29 -2.11 -1.79 -15.52
N SER A 30 -1.50 -2.62 -14.68
CA SER A 30 -0.58 -2.16 -13.64
C SER A 30 0.76 -1.72 -14.22
N ARG A 31 1.40 -0.79 -13.53
CA ARG A 31 2.71 -0.23 -13.89
C ARG A 31 3.69 -0.40 -12.76
N VAL A 32 4.82 -1.03 -13.06
CA VAL A 32 5.91 -1.29 -12.12
C VAL A 32 7.14 -0.51 -12.58
N TRP A 33 7.56 0.45 -11.78
CA TRP A 33 8.62 1.38 -12.11
C TRP A 33 10.02 0.82 -11.77
N HIS A 34 11.03 1.67 -11.83
CA HIS A 34 12.45 1.32 -11.65
C HIS A 34 12.70 0.75 -10.24
N PHE A 35 13.53 -0.29 -10.19
CA PHE A 35 14.04 -0.88 -8.95
C PHE A 35 12.97 -1.33 -7.95
N VAL A 36 11.79 -1.66 -8.45
CA VAL A 36 10.73 -2.30 -7.66
C VAL A 36 11.08 -3.76 -7.44
N HIS A 37 10.81 -4.28 -6.24
CA HIS A 37 10.89 -5.72 -5.98
C HIS A 37 9.52 -6.21 -5.47
N VAL A 38 8.95 -7.19 -6.17
CA VAL A 38 7.70 -7.85 -5.78
C VAL A 38 8.00 -9.31 -5.45
N CYS A 39 7.77 -9.68 -4.19
CA CYS A 39 8.02 -11.04 -3.72
C CYS A 39 6.96 -12.04 -4.20
N SER A 40 7.32 -13.33 -4.24
CA SER A 40 6.58 -14.42 -4.88
C SER A 40 5.13 -14.60 -4.44
N GLY A 41 4.82 -14.32 -3.17
CA GLY A 41 3.47 -14.49 -2.61
C GLY A 41 2.57 -13.26 -2.74
N ALA A 42 3.07 -12.13 -3.25
CA ALA A 42 2.34 -10.88 -3.36
C ALA A 42 1.15 -11.00 -4.33
N LYS A 43 0.04 -10.37 -3.97
CA LYS A 43 -1.17 -10.28 -4.81
C LYS A 43 -1.49 -8.82 -5.07
N ILE A 44 -1.34 -8.40 -6.32
CA ILE A 44 -1.53 -7.02 -6.76
C ILE A 44 -2.66 -6.97 -7.77
N GLY A 45 -3.63 -6.12 -7.53
CA GLY A 45 -4.81 -5.92 -8.38
C GLY A 45 -4.52 -5.24 -9.72
N LYS A 46 -5.58 -4.89 -10.45
CA LYS A 46 -5.50 -4.22 -11.76
C LYS A 46 -5.23 -2.72 -11.59
N GLY A 47 -4.58 -2.13 -12.60
CA GLY A 47 -4.38 -0.68 -12.68
C GLY A 47 -3.55 -0.10 -11.54
N VAL A 48 -2.81 -0.92 -10.81
CA VAL A 48 -1.93 -0.49 -9.71
C VAL A 48 -0.69 0.20 -10.26
N SER A 49 -0.22 1.23 -9.57
CA SER A 49 1.05 1.87 -9.88
C SER A 49 2.02 1.71 -8.71
N LEU A 50 3.13 1.02 -8.94
CA LEU A 50 4.22 0.89 -7.98
C LEU A 50 5.35 1.80 -8.40
N GLY A 51 5.60 2.86 -7.64
CA GLY A 51 6.64 3.84 -7.89
C GLY A 51 8.04 3.29 -7.73
N GLN A 52 9.04 4.09 -8.03
CA GLN A 52 10.46 3.70 -7.95
C GLN A 52 10.83 3.25 -6.53
N ASN A 53 11.63 2.18 -6.43
CA ASN A 53 12.12 1.63 -5.16
C ASN A 53 11.01 1.09 -4.22
N VAL A 54 9.86 0.73 -4.74
CA VAL A 54 8.82 0.07 -3.92
C VAL A 54 9.22 -1.38 -3.70
N PHE A 55 9.07 -1.83 -2.45
CA PHE A 55 9.18 -3.24 -2.07
C PHE A 55 7.80 -3.77 -1.68
N VAL A 56 7.45 -4.97 -2.15
CA VAL A 56 6.18 -5.66 -1.83
C VAL A 56 6.48 -7.06 -1.31
N GLY A 57 6.18 -7.30 -0.04
CA GLY A 57 6.45 -8.56 0.66
C GLY A 57 5.54 -9.72 0.22
N ASN A 58 5.86 -10.95 0.70
CA ASN A 58 5.18 -12.19 0.27
C ASN A 58 3.71 -12.28 0.69
N LYS A 59 3.35 -11.71 1.85
CA LYS A 59 1.98 -11.77 2.39
C LYS A 59 1.26 -10.44 2.25
N VAL A 60 1.50 -9.73 1.14
CA VAL A 60 0.88 -8.44 0.84
C VAL A 60 -0.25 -8.62 -0.14
N VAL A 61 -1.34 -7.92 0.11
CA VAL A 61 -2.47 -7.77 -0.83
C VAL A 61 -2.64 -6.30 -1.15
N ILE A 62 -2.60 -5.95 -2.44
CA ILE A 62 -2.86 -4.60 -2.94
C ILE A 62 -4.07 -4.66 -3.88
N GLY A 63 -5.14 -3.99 -3.50
CA GLY A 63 -6.38 -3.90 -4.27
C GLY A 63 -6.23 -3.14 -5.59
N ASP A 64 -7.29 -3.16 -6.38
CA ASP A 64 -7.32 -2.50 -7.70
C ASP A 64 -7.06 -0.99 -7.58
N TYR A 65 -6.42 -0.40 -8.58
CA TYR A 65 -6.20 1.05 -8.74
C TYR A 65 -5.43 1.76 -7.62
N CYS A 66 -4.77 1.01 -6.75
CA CYS A 66 -3.86 1.59 -5.76
C CYS A 66 -2.68 2.32 -6.39
N LYS A 67 -2.23 3.38 -5.72
CA LYS A 67 -1.00 4.09 -6.09
C LYS A 67 -0.04 4.07 -4.91
N VAL A 68 1.03 3.32 -5.05
CA VAL A 68 2.13 3.28 -4.07
C VAL A 68 3.28 4.10 -4.64
N GLN A 69 3.58 5.21 -4.01
CA GLN A 69 4.59 6.15 -4.48
C GLN A 69 6.01 5.68 -4.17
N ASN A 70 7.01 6.44 -4.60
CA ASN A 70 8.42 6.06 -4.50
C ASN A 70 8.87 5.78 -3.06
N ASN A 71 9.80 4.85 -2.91
CA ASN A 71 10.48 4.51 -1.66
C ASN A 71 9.55 3.99 -0.55
N VAL A 72 8.46 3.33 -0.91
CA VAL A 72 7.56 2.66 0.06
C VAL A 72 7.88 1.19 0.11
N SER A 73 8.11 0.66 1.32
CA SER A 73 8.17 -0.78 1.58
C SER A 73 6.85 -1.24 2.18
N VAL A 74 6.12 -2.04 1.42
CA VAL A 74 4.89 -2.70 1.89
C VAL A 74 5.29 -4.08 2.40
N TYR A 75 5.44 -4.20 3.72
CA TYR A 75 5.87 -5.43 4.36
C TYR A 75 4.74 -6.45 4.49
N ASP A 76 5.12 -7.69 4.82
CA ASP A 76 4.19 -8.80 5.04
C ASP A 76 3.06 -8.40 6.01
N ASN A 77 1.88 -8.95 5.79
CA ASN A 77 0.66 -8.73 6.55
C ASN A 77 0.05 -7.33 6.40
N VAL A 78 0.45 -6.56 5.38
CA VAL A 78 -0.25 -5.33 4.99
C VAL A 78 -1.24 -5.63 3.87
N THR A 79 -2.48 -5.18 4.05
CA THR A 79 -3.53 -5.20 3.03
C THR A 79 -3.92 -3.76 2.69
N LEU A 80 -3.83 -3.41 1.43
CA LEU A 80 -4.36 -2.16 0.87
C LEU A 80 -5.60 -2.51 0.05
N GLU A 81 -6.76 -1.98 0.42
CA GLU A 81 -7.98 -2.14 -0.38
C GLU A 81 -7.95 -1.28 -1.65
N GLU A 82 -9.02 -1.32 -2.46
CA GLU A 82 -9.12 -0.61 -3.72
C GLU A 82 -8.89 0.90 -3.57
N GLY A 83 -8.17 1.50 -4.52
CA GLY A 83 -8.01 2.95 -4.62
C GLY A 83 -7.18 3.60 -3.52
N VAL A 84 -6.46 2.84 -2.71
CA VAL A 84 -5.58 3.39 -1.68
C VAL A 84 -4.41 4.15 -2.31
N PHE A 85 -4.10 5.31 -1.75
CA PHE A 85 -2.92 6.10 -2.09
C PHE A 85 -1.89 6.07 -0.96
N CYS A 86 -0.70 5.57 -1.23
CA CYS A 86 0.46 5.67 -0.34
C CYS A 86 1.41 6.75 -0.87
N GLY A 87 1.56 7.83 -0.12
CA GLY A 87 2.49 8.92 -0.45
C GLY A 87 3.95 8.47 -0.43
N PRO A 88 4.86 9.25 -1.03
CA PRO A 88 6.29 8.90 -1.07
C PRO A 88 6.85 8.69 0.34
N SER A 89 7.66 7.65 0.47
CA SER A 89 8.34 7.32 1.73
C SER A 89 7.38 7.07 2.91
N THR A 90 6.14 6.67 2.65
CA THR A 90 5.27 6.12 3.69
C THR A 90 5.91 4.85 4.26
N VAL A 91 5.92 4.73 5.59
CA VAL A 91 6.53 3.61 6.31
C VAL A 91 5.46 2.72 6.91
N PHE A 92 5.52 1.43 6.61
CA PHE A 92 4.80 0.39 7.34
C PHE A 92 5.76 -0.34 8.28
N THR A 93 5.34 -0.66 9.49
CA THR A 93 6.04 -1.62 10.34
C THR A 93 5.30 -2.96 10.32
N ASN A 94 5.91 -4.04 10.77
CA ASN A 94 5.27 -5.36 10.83
C ASN A 94 5.43 -6.05 12.19
N VAL A 95 6.40 -5.60 13.00
CA VAL A 95 6.63 -6.06 14.37
C VAL A 95 6.56 -4.88 15.31
N TYR A 96 5.82 -5.02 16.40
CA TYR A 96 5.64 -3.92 17.36
C TYR A 96 6.89 -3.65 18.22
N ASN A 97 7.64 -4.71 18.56
CA ASN A 97 8.83 -4.61 19.40
C ASN A 97 10.00 -5.40 18.79
N PRO A 98 10.61 -4.90 17.70
CA PRO A 98 11.71 -5.59 17.04
C PRO A 98 12.98 -5.64 17.93
N ARG A 99 13.71 -6.76 17.84
CA ARG A 99 15.02 -6.95 18.46
C ARG A 99 15.92 -7.74 17.53
N SER A 100 17.15 -7.30 17.34
CA SER A 100 18.08 -7.95 16.40
C SER A 100 18.46 -9.37 16.79
N LEU A 101 18.57 -9.64 18.08
CA LEU A 101 18.96 -10.95 18.61
C LEU A 101 17.79 -11.90 18.90
N ILE A 102 16.56 -11.47 18.70
CA ILE A 102 15.34 -12.25 18.97
C ILE A 102 14.54 -12.33 17.70
N GLU A 103 14.34 -13.53 17.15
CA GLU A 103 13.48 -13.73 15.99
C GLU A 103 12.01 -13.55 16.39
N ARG A 104 11.30 -12.64 15.70
CA ARG A 104 9.90 -12.30 15.94
C ARG A 104 9.02 -12.37 14.68
N LYS A 105 9.40 -13.20 13.71
CA LYS A 105 8.65 -13.35 12.46
C LYS A 105 7.22 -13.87 12.65
N ASN A 106 6.98 -14.58 13.73
CA ASN A 106 5.65 -15.06 14.14
C ASN A 106 4.82 -14.03 14.91
N GLU A 107 5.37 -12.84 15.18
CA GLU A 107 4.70 -11.75 15.87
C GLU A 107 4.24 -10.63 14.90
N TYR A 108 4.23 -10.89 13.59
CA TYR A 108 3.74 -9.92 12.61
C TYR A 108 2.27 -9.62 12.85
N ARG A 109 1.93 -8.32 12.83
CA ARG A 109 0.56 -7.84 13.02
C ARG A 109 -0.01 -7.36 11.71
N ASP A 110 -1.26 -7.75 11.46
CA ASP A 110 -1.98 -7.36 10.26
C ASP A 110 -2.30 -5.88 10.28
N THR A 111 -2.03 -5.19 9.19
CA THR A 111 -2.40 -3.80 8.96
C THR A 111 -3.35 -3.72 7.79
N LEU A 112 -4.50 -3.10 7.98
CA LEU A 112 -5.53 -2.92 6.96
C LEU A 112 -5.68 -1.45 6.61
N VAL A 113 -5.54 -1.13 5.34
CA VAL A 113 -5.86 0.20 4.80
C VAL A 113 -7.08 0.06 3.90
N LYS A 114 -8.20 0.61 4.34
CA LYS A 114 -9.49 0.44 3.67
C LYS A 114 -9.58 1.30 2.41
N ILE A 115 -10.60 0.99 1.61
CA ILE A 115 -10.89 1.59 0.30
C ILE A 115 -10.74 3.12 0.30
N GLY A 116 -10.04 3.63 -0.71
CA GLY A 116 -9.92 5.07 -0.97
C GLY A 116 -9.14 5.87 0.08
N ALA A 117 -8.55 5.23 1.07
CA ALA A 117 -7.74 5.94 2.08
C ALA A 117 -6.47 6.52 1.47
N THR A 118 -6.02 7.65 2.03
CA THR A 118 -4.77 8.33 1.63
C THR A 118 -3.79 8.36 2.80
N LEU A 119 -2.59 7.87 2.57
CA LEU A 119 -1.46 7.96 3.48
C LEU A 119 -0.51 9.04 2.97
N GLY A 120 -0.36 10.11 3.72
CA GLY A 120 0.50 11.24 3.37
C GLY A 120 1.99 10.86 3.31
N ALA A 121 2.78 11.64 2.59
CA ALA A 121 4.23 11.43 2.48
C ALA A 121 4.92 11.36 3.85
N ASN A 122 5.90 10.47 3.98
CA ASN A 122 6.64 10.25 5.24
C ASN A 122 5.77 9.90 6.46
N SER A 123 4.51 9.51 6.27
CA SER A 123 3.71 8.99 7.39
C SER A 123 4.21 7.61 7.81
N THR A 124 4.06 7.30 9.10
CA THR A 124 4.41 5.99 9.65
C THR A 124 3.16 5.29 10.17
N ILE A 125 2.89 4.12 9.64
CA ILE A 125 1.77 3.27 10.03
C ILE A 125 2.32 2.14 10.91
N VAL A 126 2.06 2.22 12.20
CA VAL A 126 2.48 1.17 13.13
C VAL A 126 1.60 -0.06 12.92
N CYS A 127 2.22 -1.23 12.90
CA CYS A 127 1.53 -2.50 12.61
C CYS A 127 0.37 -2.80 13.58
N GLY A 128 -0.65 -3.46 13.08
CA GLY A 128 -1.83 -3.87 13.86
C GLY A 128 -2.95 -2.83 13.87
N VAL A 129 -2.88 -1.79 13.03
CA VAL A 129 -3.93 -0.78 12.94
C VAL A 129 -4.78 -0.94 11.68
N THR A 130 -6.01 -0.47 11.77
CA THR A 130 -6.90 -0.30 10.62
C THR A 130 -7.02 1.18 10.29
N ILE A 131 -6.75 1.55 9.03
CA ILE A 131 -7.06 2.88 8.49
C ILE A 131 -8.42 2.81 7.81
N GLY A 132 -9.36 3.61 8.27
CA GLY A 132 -10.73 3.60 7.80
C GLY A 132 -10.89 4.01 6.33
N ALA A 133 -12.05 3.65 5.75
CA ALA A 133 -12.37 3.97 4.36
C ALA A 133 -12.34 5.50 4.15
N HIS A 134 -11.71 5.95 3.05
CA HIS A 134 -11.57 7.36 2.69
C HIS A 134 -10.93 8.25 3.77
N ALA A 135 -10.29 7.66 4.78
CA ALA A 135 -9.53 8.41 5.77
C ALA A 135 -8.29 9.06 5.15
N PHE A 136 -7.85 10.15 5.74
CA PHE A 136 -6.65 10.87 5.31
C PHE A 136 -5.65 10.97 6.46
N VAL A 137 -4.51 10.35 6.26
CA VAL A 137 -3.35 10.48 7.16
C VAL A 137 -2.46 11.59 6.62
N GLY A 138 -2.28 12.65 7.38
CA GLY A 138 -1.43 13.78 6.99
C GLY A 138 0.03 13.40 6.84
N ALA A 139 0.77 14.17 6.03
CA ALA A 139 2.20 13.94 5.86
C ALA A 139 2.96 13.99 7.18
N GLY A 140 3.92 13.07 7.36
CA GLY A 140 4.73 12.96 8.58
C GLY A 140 4.00 12.47 9.83
N ALA A 141 2.72 12.12 9.75
CA ALA A 141 1.98 11.62 10.90
C ALA A 141 2.44 10.21 11.31
N VAL A 142 2.38 9.91 12.61
CA VAL A 142 2.66 8.57 13.16
C VAL A 142 1.37 7.97 13.72
N VAL A 143 0.82 7.00 13.00
CA VAL A 143 -0.44 6.34 13.34
C VAL A 143 -0.17 5.10 14.18
N GLN A 144 -0.66 5.11 15.43
CA GLN A 144 -0.48 4.05 16.41
C GLN A 144 -1.80 3.38 16.84
N LYS A 145 -2.93 3.89 16.37
CA LYS A 145 -4.29 3.43 16.69
C LYS A 145 -5.13 3.43 15.43
N ASP A 146 -6.22 2.68 15.46
CA ASP A 146 -7.18 2.68 14.37
C ASP A 146 -7.68 4.09 14.05
N VAL A 147 -7.88 4.34 12.77
CA VAL A 147 -8.39 5.59 12.22
C VAL A 147 -9.80 5.35 11.70
N PRO A 148 -10.81 6.10 12.16
CA PRO A 148 -12.18 5.96 11.66
C PRO A 148 -12.31 6.24 10.16
N ASP A 149 -13.38 5.71 9.55
CA ASP A 149 -13.73 6.04 8.17
C ASP A 149 -13.89 7.56 8.02
N PHE A 150 -13.38 8.14 6.93
CA PHE A 150 -13.39 9.58 6.61
C PHE A 150 -12.64 10.48 7.61
N ALA A 151 -11.94 9.97 8.61
CA ALA A 151 -11.20 10.81 9.53
C ALA A 151 -9.98 11.45 8.90
N LEU A 152 -9.71 12.70 9.24
CA LEU A 152 -8.45 13.40 8.97
C LEU A 152 -7.59 13.36 10.23
N VAL A 153 -6.44 12.69 10.14
CA VAL A 153 -5.50 12.56 11.27
C VAL A 153 -4.15 13.15 10.92
N VAL A 154 -3.51 13.83 11.86
CA VAL A 154 -2.19 14.46 11.68
C VAL A 154 -1.36 14.37 12.96
N GLY A 155 -0.07 14.56 12.85
CA GLY A 155 0.86 14.74 13.97
C GLY A 155 1.51 13.46 14.49
N VAL A 156 2.33 13.62 15.53
CA VAL A 156 3.11 12.59 16.22
C VAL A 156 2.87 12.70 17.73
N PRO A 157 2.10 11.78 18.32
CA PRO A 157 1.28 10.74 17.71
C PRO A 157 0.11 11.34 16.93
N ALA A 158 -0.38 10.62 15.91
CA ALA A 158 -1.49 11.08 15.09
C ALA A 158 -2.75 11.31 15.92
N ARG A 159 -3.43 12.43 15.67
CA ARG A 159 -4.70 12.80 16.28
C ARG A 159 -5.69 13.22 15.21
N GLN A 160 -6.94 12.85 15.40
CA GLN A 160 -8.01 13.31 14.52
C GLN A 160 -8.25 14.80 14.72
N ILE A 161 -8.25 15.56 13.63
CA ILE A 161 -8.49 17.00 13.63
C ILE A 161 -9.73 17.39 12.80
N GLY A 162 -10.32 16.44 12.11
CA GLY A 162 -11.47 16.69 11.25
C GLY A 162 -11.93 15.44 10.49
N TRP A 163 -12.70 15.69 9.46
CA TRP A 163 -13.27 14.68 8.58
C TRP A 163 -13.03 15.06 7.13
N MET A 164 -12.88 14.05 6.26
CA MET A 164 -12.81 14.23 4.84
C MET A 164 -14.22 14.37 4.26
N SER A 165 -14.36 15.23 3.26
CA SER A 165 -15.58 15.32 2.47
C SER A 165 -15.73 14.07 1.61
N ALA A 166 -16.97 13.70 1.33
CA ALA A 166 -17.31 12.59 0.42
C ALA A 166 -17.22 12.98 -1.08
N HIS A 167 -16.60 14.12 -1.40
CA HIS A 167 -16.46 14.64 -2.77
C HIS A 167 -15.06 14.44 -3.31
#